data_f2a1b41dc23c719ab5f09fdb8ddb113e
#
_entry.id   f2a1b41dc23c719ab5f09fdb8ddb113e
#
_cell.length_a   1.000
_cell.length_b   1.000
_cell.length_c   1.000
_cell.angle_alpha   90.00
_cell.angle_beta   90.00
_cell.angle_gamma   90.00
#
_symmetry.space_group_name_H-M   'P 1'
#
loop_
_entity.id
_entity.type
_entity.pdbx_description
1 polymer ?
#
loop_
_entity_poly.entity_id
_entity_poly.type
_entity_poly.pdbx_seq_one_letter_code
_entity_poly.pdbx_strand_id
1 'polypeptide(L)'
;MRPGRSCDGRCGPGSERGTTLVIALVMLSLMLIQGLASFTAANIQIRNAGSLQSRQEAQAAADLGVADVLSSAAFVADPDAVAISPIDIDIDGNGRADYRVSVTPACIAAQKVTLSMLIPERTDDAACIASSTIDGDTACVDTSWNLQAIANPAPGATDSGVRVEIHQGVRVRLDAGDAARVCPGVGIAGATPPVSLTKTRRKTYWYLR
;
A
#
# COMPACT_ATOMS: atom_id res chain seq x y z
N MET A 1 -51.00 -72.42 -51.72
CA MET A 1 -51.39 -71.65 -50.54
C MET A 1 -50.57 -72.11 -49.32
N ARG A 2 -49.60 -71.28 -48.82
CA ARG A 2 -48.83 -71.56 -47.64
C ARG A 2 -48.92 -70.32 -46.74
N PRO A 3 -49.32 -70.44 -45.49
CA PRO A 3 -49.39 -69.28 -44.62
C PRO A 3 -48.00 -68.91 -44.10
N GLY A 4 -47.73 -67.59 -44.04
CA GLY A 4 -46.51 -67.01 -43.53
C GLY A 4 -46.39 -67.21 -42.03
N ARG A 5 -45.16 -67.53 -41.56
CA ARG A 5 -44.79 -67.55 -40.16
C ARG A 5 -44.41 -66.12 -39.70
N SER A 6 -45.21 -65.63 -38.80
CA SER A 6 -44.89 -64.44 -38.04
C SER A 6 -43.80 -64.80 -37.02
N CYS A 7 -42.66 -64.15 -37.07
CA CYS A 7 -41.66 -64.27 -36.05
C CYS A 7 -41.95 -63.20 -34.98
N ASP A 8 -42.66 -63.63 -33.94
CA ASP A 8 -42.73 -62.87 -32.65
C ASP A 8 -41.38 -63.00 -31.94
N GLY A 9 -40.45 -62.13 -32.33
CA GLY A 9 -39.19 -61.95 -31.60
C GLY A 9 -39.43 -61.05 -30.42
N ARG A 10 -39.72 -61.58 -29.23
CA ARG A 10 -39.55 -60.89 -27.98
C ARG A 10 -38.07 -60.68 -27.81
N CYS A 11 -37.61 -59.48 -28.17
CA CYS A 11 -36.35 -58.96 -27.63
C CYS A 11 -36.50 -58.81 -26.13
N GLY A 12 -36.00 -59.77 -25.37
CA GLY A 12 -35.92 -59.67 -23.93
C GLY A 12 -35.04 -58.52 -23.54
N PRO A 13 -35.33 -57.81 -22.43
CA PRO A 13 -34.44 -56.77 -21.90
C PRO A 13 -33.21 -57.47 -21.32
N GLY A 14 -32.25 -57.72 -22.26
CA GLY A 14 -30.97 -58.36 -21.93
C GLY A 14 -29.97 -57.34 -21.43
N SER A 15 -29.55 -57.48 -20.21
CA SER A 15 -28.23 -57.15 -19.71
C SER A 15 -27.80 -55.66 -19.66
N GLU A 16 -28.70 -54.70 -19.44
CA GLU A 16 -28.30 -53.30 -19.24
C GLU A 16 -27.94 -52.94 -17.76
N ARG A 17 -28.15 -53.87 -16.83
CA ARG A 17 -27.94 -53.64 -15.39
C ARG A 17 -26.47 -53.47 -15.00
N GLY A 18 -25.52 -53.99 -15.74
CA GLY A 18 -24.09 -53.89 -15.51
C GLY A 18 -23.49 -52.55 -15.96
N THR A 19 -23.93 -52.02 -17.11
CA THR A 19 -23.42 -50.78 -17.70
C THR A 19 -23.87 -49.56 -16.92
N THR A 20 -25.08 -49.51 -16.40
CA THR A 20 -25.58 -48.41 -15.57
C THR A 20 -24.80 -48.27 -14.27
N LEU A 21 -24.41 -49.39 -13.64
CA LEU A 21 -23.62 -49.37 -12.41
C LEU A 21 -22.20 -48.84 -12.65
N VAL A 22 -21.58 -49.23 -13.79
CA VAL A 22 -20.25 -48.72 -14.16
C VAL A 22 -20.31 -47.20 -14.45
N ILE A 23 -21.32 -46.75 -15.20
CA ILE A 23 -21.50 -45.32 -15.48
C ILE A 23 -21.73 -44.54 -14.17
N ALA A 24 -22.55 -45.06 -13.27
CA ALA A 24 -22.80 -44.43 -11.99
C ALA A 24 -21.50 -44.30 -11.13
N LEU A 25 -20.66 -45.34 -11.08
CA LEU A 25 -19.38 -45.33 -10.39
C LEU A 25 -18.41 -44.33 -11.00
N VAL A 26 -18.33 -44.26 -12.35
CA VAL A 26 -17.49 -43.28 -13.05
C VAL A 26 -17.95 -41.84 -12.75
N MET A 27 -19.25 -41.57 -12.83
CA MET A 27 -19.82 -40.26 -12.51
C MET A 27 -19.55 -39.87 -11.05
N LEU A 28 -19.73 -40.79 -10.10
CA LEU A 28 -19.46 -40.55 -8.69
C LEU A 28 -17.96 -40.27 -8.46
N SER A 29 -17.08 -41.01 -9.12
CA SER A 29 -15.62 -40.80 -9.03
C SER A 29 -15.24 -39.43 -9.58
N LEU A 30 -15.81 -39.00 -10.71
CA LEU A 30 -15.56 -37.68 -11.29
C LEU A 30 -16.03 -36.55 -10.35
N MET A 31 -17.23 -36.72 -9.76
CA MET A 31 -17.74 -35.73 -8.80
C MET A 31 -16.86 -35.63 -7.54
N LEU A 32 -16.35 -36.76 -7.04
CA LEU A 32 -15.43 -36.77 -5.90
C LEU A 32 -14.10 -36.04 -6.21
N ILE A 33 -13.52 -36.29 -7.39
CA ILE A 33 -12.27 -35.63 -7.82
C ILE A 33 -12.50 -34.12 -7.96
N GLN A 34 -13.60 -33.69 -8.58
CA GLN A 34 -13.95 -32.26 -8.69
C GLN A 34 -14.19 -31.61 -7.32
N GLY A 35 -14.86 -32.31 -6.41
CA GLY A 35 -15.08 -31.85 -5.05
C GLY A 35 -13.76 -31.64 -4.28
N LEU A 36 -12.84 -32.58 -4.35
CA LEU A 36 -11.52 -32.47 -3.71
C LEU A 36 -10.69 -31.32 -4.31
N ALA A 37 -10.71 -31.17 -5.65
CA ALA A 37 -10.01 -30.08 -6.33
C ALA A 37 -10.56 -28.71 -5.90
N SER A 38 -11.88 -28.57 -5.80
CA SER A 38 -12.53 -27.34 -5.34
C SER A 38 -12.18 -26.99 -3.89
N PHE A 39 -12.12 -27.98 -3.01
CA PHE A 39 -11.75 -27.80 -1.63
C PHE A 39 -10.31 -27.32 -1.46
N THR A 40 -9.37 -27.90 -2.20
CA THR A 40 -7.96 -27.44 -2.17
C THR A 40 -7.82 -26.02 -2.70
N ALA A 41 -8.52 -25.66 -3.77
CA ALA A 41 -8.53 -24.30 -4.30
C ALA A 41 -9.09 -23.29 -3.30
N ALA A 42 -10.18 -23.63 -2.60
CA ALA A 42 -10.76 -22.77 -1.56
C ALA A 42 -9.79 -22.52 -0.39
N ASN A 43 -9.07 -23.52 0.08
CA ASN A 43 -8.07 -23.37 1.15
C ASN A 43 -6.91 -22.45 0.73
N ILE A 44 -6.46 -22.53 -0.51
CA ILE A 44 -5.41 -21.63 -1.04
C ILE A 44 -5.92 -20.20 -1.10
N GLN A 45 -7.16 -19.99 -1.53
CA GLN A 45 -7.76 -18.66 -1.59
C GLN A 45 -7.88 -18.01 -0.20
N ILE A 46 -8.30 -18.78 0.82
CA ILE A 46 -8.41 -18.28 2.21
C ILE A 46 -7.04 -17.85 2.73
N ARG A 47 -5.99 -18.65 2.51
CA ARG A 47 -4.62 -18.29 2.93
C ARG A 47 -4.11 -17.05 2.19
N ASN A 48 -4.38 -16.94 0.90
CA ASN A 48 -4.00 -15.77 0.11
C ASN A 48 -4.75 -14.51 0.59
N ALA A 49 -6.05 -14.62 0.89
CA ALA A 49 -6.84 -13.52 1.42
C ALA A 49 -6.28 -13.01 2.76
N GLY A 50 -5.94 -13.92 3.69
CA GLY A 50 -5.31 -13.57 4.96
C GLY A 50 -3.97 -12.84 4.78
N SER A 51 -3.12 -13.33 3.87
CA SER A 51 -1.82 -12.67 3.61
C SER A 51 -1.96 -11.30 2.95
N LEU A 52 -2.99 -11.10 2.12
CA LEU A 52 -3.30 -9.80 1.52
C LEU A 52 -3.83 -8.83 2.57
N GLN A 53 -4.71 -9.29 3.46
CA GLN A 53 -5.23 -8.49 4.55
C GLN A 53 -4.10 -7.97 5.45
N SER A 54 -3.23 -8.84 5.94
CA SER A 54 -2.10 -8.44 6.80
C SER A 54 -1.18 -7.42 6.11
N ARG A 55 -1.00 -7.53 4.79
CA ARG A 55 -0.22 -6.53 4.02
C ARG A 55 -0.93 -5.19 3.95
N GLN A 56 -2.24 -5.17 3.74
CA GLN A 56 -3.03 -3.94 3.69
C GLN A 56 -3.04 -3.25 5.06
N GLU A 57 -3.16 -4.00 6.14
CA GLU A 57 -3.08 -3.49 7.51
C GLU A 57 -1.71 -2.87 7.79
N ALA A 58 -0.62 -3.57 7.47
CA ALA A 58 0.73 -3.04 7.64
C ALA A 58 0.98 -1.79 6.78
N GLN A 59 0.41 -1.73 5.56
CA GLN A 59 0.50 -0.54 4.73
C GLN A 59 -0.32 0.61 5.32
N ALA A 60 -1.53 0.35 5.80
CA ALA A 60 -2.35 1.35 6.48
C ALA A 60 -1.65 1.90 7.72
N ALA A 61 -1.01 1.03 8.52
CA ALA A 61 -0.21 1.46 9.66
C ALA A 61 0.94 2.39 9.25
N ALA A 62 1.67 2.04 8.18
CA ALA A 62 2.74 2.89 7.66
C ALA A 62 2.23 4.25 7.17
N ASP A 63 1.10 4.26 6.43
CA ASP A 63 0.47 5.50 5.96
C ASP A 63 -0.01 6.38 7.14
N LEU A 64 -0.57 5.78 8.20
CA LEU A 64 -0.95 6.47 9.44
C LEU A 64 0.27 7.07 10.16
N GLY A 65 1.36 6.32 10.26
CA GLY A 65 2.61 6.83 10.85
C GLY A 65 3.16 8.03 10.10
N VAL A 66 3.11 8.02 8.77
CA VAL A 66 3.49 9.19 7.95
C VAL A 66 2.55 10.36 8.21
N ALA A 67 1.24 10.12 8.27
CA ALA A 67 0.25 11.18 8.53
C ALA A 67 0.44 11.82 9.91
N ASP A 68 0.74 11.01 10.93
CA ASP A 68 1.02 11.49 12.28
C ASP A 68 2.26 12.40 12.31
N VAL A 69 3.35 11.97 11.67
CA VAL A 69 4.58 12.78 11.55
C VAL A 69 4.30 14.10 10.85
N LEU A 70 3.59 14.08 9.72
CA LEU A 70 3.29 15.27 8.94
C LEU A 70 2.34 16.25 9.67
N SER A 71 1.48 15.74 10.54
CA SER A 71 0.58 16.55 11.34
C SER A 71 1.26 17.17 12.57
N SER A 72 2.42 16.65 12.96
CA SER A 72 3.17 17.09 14.13
C SER A 72 4.08 18.26 13.81
N ALA A 73 4.19 19.19 14.75
CA ALA A 73 5.19 20.28 14.68
C ALA A 73 6.64 19.74 14.78
N ALA A 74 6.82 18.54 15.32
CA ALA A 74 8.12 17.90 15.51
C ALA A 74 8.87 17.68 14.19
N PHE A 75 8.15 17.35 13.12
CA PHE A 75 8.74 17.12 11.79
C PHE A 75 9.50 18.36 11.27
N VAL A 76 8.94 19.57 11.47
CA VAL A 76 9.57 20.82 11.05
C VAL A 76 10.60 21.32 12.10
N ALA A 77 10.35 21.04 13.38
CA ALA A 77 11.22 21.49 14.45
C ALA A 77 12.53 20.68 14.52
N ASP A 78 12.44 19.36 14.47
CA ASP A 78 13.57 18.43 14.59
C ASP A 78 13.26 17.12 13.87
N PRO A 79 13.55 17.02 12.55
CA PRO A 79 13.32 15.81 11.78
C PRO A 79 14.16 14.61 12.25
N ASP A 80 15.33 14.84 12.85
CA ASP A 80 16.17 13.77 13.36
C ASP A 80 15.55 13.13 14.62
N ALA A 81 14.91 13.92 15.48
CA ALA A 81 14.18 13.42 16.64
C ALA A 81 12.98 12.53 16.23
N VAL A 82 12.31 12.85 15.11
CA VAL A 82 11.25 12.02 14.54
C VAL A 82 11.80 10.67 14.10
N ALA A 83 12.97 10.64 13.46
CA ALA A 83 13.59 9.42 12.95
C ALA A 83 13.88 8.38 14.04
N ILE A 84 14.13 8.80 15.28
CA ILE A 84 14.44 7.91 16.41
C ILE A 84 13.23 7.57 17.29
N SER A 85 12.07 8.16 17.03
CA SER A 85 10.86 7.99 17.84
C SER A 85 9.83 7.13 17.09
N PRO A 86 9.82 5.79 17.30
CA PRO A 86 8.83 4.94 16.66
C PRO A 86 7.43 5.20 17.21
N ILE A 87 6.42 5.04 16.36
CA ILE A 87 5.01 5.25 16.65
C ILE A 87 4.33 3.89 16.75
N ASP A 88 3.61 3.64 17.82
CA ASP A 88 2.80 2.44 18.00
C ASP A 88 1.39 2.69 17.45
N ILE A 89 0.95 1.84 16.52
CA ILE A 89 -0.33 1.94 15.82
C ILE A 89 -1.21 0.76 16.18
N ASP A 90 -2.41 1.07 16.67
CA ASP A 90 -3.50 0.14 16.93
C ASP A 90 -4.51 0.28 15.77
N ILE A 91 -4.62 -0.76 14.94
CA ILE A 91 -5.47 -0.76 13.75
C ILE A 91 -6.90 -1.18 14.08
N ASP A 92 -7.07 -2.13 14.99
CA ASP A 92 -8.38 -2.70 15.33
C ASP A 92 -9.06 -1.98 16.51
N GLY A 93 -8.39 -1.04 17.17
CA GLY A 93 -8.93 -0.24 18.27
C GLY A 93 -9.09 -1.01 19.59
N ASN A 94 -8.34 -2.09 19.78
CA ASN A 94 -8.41 -2.92 20.98
C ASN A 94 -7.55 -2.39 22.14
N GLY A 95 -6.82 -1.30 21.95
CA GLY A 95 -5.93 -0.67 22.93
C GLY A 95 -4.54 -1.30 22.99
N ARG A 96 -4.21 -2.19 22.08
CA ARG A 96 -2.88 -2.80 21.91
C ARG A 96 -2.31 -2.40 20.56
N ALA A 97 -1.02 -2.09 20.52
CA ALA A 97 -0.37 -1.81 19.26
C ALA A 97 -0.24 -3.09 18.41
N ASP A 98 -0.71 -3.03 17.17
CA ASP A 98 -0.53 -4.09 16.17
C ASP A 98 0.78 -3.91 15.42
N TYR A 99 1.12 -2.67 15.15
CA TYR A 99 2.32 -2.29 14.41
C TYR A 99 3.12 -1.22 15.13
N ARG A 100 4.44 -1.30 14.94
CA ARG A 100 5.38 -0.24 15.33
C ARG A 100 5.99 0.35 14.07
N VAL A 101 5.75 1.65 13.85
CA VAL A 101 6.17 2.37 12.66
C VAL A 101 7.33 3.29 12.97
N SER A 102 8.41 3.17 12.21
CA SER A 102 9.54 4.09 12.25
C SER A 102 9.49 4.93 10.97
N VAL A 103 9.47 6.25 11.10
CA VAL A 103 9.48 7.19 9.97
C VAL A 103 10.80 7.94 9.96
N THR A 104 11.53 7.82 8.85
CA THR A 104 12.81 8.51 8.67
C THR A 104 12.65 9.58 7.59
N PRO A 105 12.62 10.88 7.97
CA PRO A 105 12.62 11.98 7.04
C PRO A 105 14.00 12.18 6.42
N ALA A 106 14.05 12.45 5.12
CA ALA A 106 15.27 12.83 4.42
C ALA A 106 14.99 14.02 3.50
N CYS A 107 15.64 15.16 3.74
CA CYS A 107 15.56 16.30 2.86
C CYS A 107 16.34 16.01 1.57
N ILE A 108 15.67 16.14 0.39
CA ILE A 108 16.26 15.84 -0.91
C ILE A 108 16.48 17.07 -1.77
N ALA A 109 15.73 18.15 -1.54
CA ALA A 109 15.90 19.39 -2.27
C ALA A 109 15.35 20.58 -1.47
N ALA A 110 15.95 21.75 -1.66
CA ALA A 110 15.46 23.03 -1.18
C ALA A 110 15.48 24.03 -2.34
N GLN A 111 14.37 24.72 -2.58
CA GLN A 111 14.22 25.67 -3.68
C GLN A 111 13.66 26.99 -3.18
N LYS A 112 14.31 28.10 -3.52
CA LYS A 112 13.82 29.44 -3.23
C LYS A 112 12.49 29.70 -3.93
N VAL A 113 11.53 30.25 -3.23
CA VAL A 113 10.23 30.61 -3.78
C VAL A 113 10.29 32.08 -4.23
N THR A 114 9.92 32.32 -5.49
CA THR A 114 9.79 33.68 -6.03
C THR A 114 8.32 34.09 -6.08
N LEU A 115 8.07 35.40 -6.11
CA LEU A 115 6.71 35.96 -6.15
C LEU A 115 5.87 35.40 -7.32
N SER A 116 6.50 35.11 -8.46
CA SER A 116 5.83 34.53 -9.63
C SER A 116 5.32 33.09 -9.44
N MET A 117 5.78 32.40 -8.39
CA MET A 117 5.35 31.04 -8.02
C MET A 117 4.19 31.04 -7.03
N LEU A 118 3.81 32.19 -6.51
CA LEU A 118 2.79 32.34 -5.46
C LEU A 118 1.43 32.67 -6.09
N ILE A 119 0.39 32.17 -5.43
CA ILE A 119 -1.00 32.40 -5.80
C ILE A 119 -1.62 33.28 -4.72
N PRO A 120 -1.95 34.57 -5.02
CA PRO A 120 -2.42 35.52 -4.00
C PRO A 120 -3.66 35.09 -3.24
N GLU A 121 -4.52 34.26 -3.85
CA GLU A 121 -5.74 33.77 -3.25
C GLU A 121 -5.53 32.66 -2.22
N ARG A 122 -4.31 32.09 -2.12
CA ARG A 122 -4.01 31.03 -1.17
C ARG A 122 -3.51 31.63 0.14
N THR A 123 -4.13 31.23 1.24
CA THR A 123 -3.75 31.67 2.59
C THR A 123 -2.33 31.27 2.95
N ASP A 124 -1.87 30.11 2.48
CA ASP A 124 -0.53 29.59 2.72
C ASP A 124 0.56 30.42 2.05
N ASP A 125 0.23 31.15 0.99
CA ASP A 125 1.16 32.00 0.24
C ASP A 125 1.24 33.45 0.79
N ALA A 126 0.28 33.85 1.61
CA ALA A 126 0.17 35.22 2.11
C ALA A 126 1.42 35.72 2.87
N ALA A 127 1.98 34.87 3.73
CA ALA A 127 3.19 35.20 4.50
C ALA A 127 4.41 35.37 3.56
N CYS A 128 4.53 34.54 2.53
CA CYS A 128 5.59 34.63 1.53
C CYS A 128 5.45 35.88 0.65
N ILE A 129 4.22 36.24 0.28
CA ILE A 129 3.94 37.49 -0.46
C ILE A 129 4.31 38.71 0.38
N ALA A 130 3.94 38.72 1.67
CA ALA A 130 4.25 39.82 2.57
C ALA A 130 5.76 40.00 2.79
N SER A 131 6.58 38.94 2.63
CA SER A 131 8.04 38.98 2.74
C SER A 131 8.76 39.25 1.40
N SER A 132 8.00 39.50 0.32
CA SER A 132 8.61 39.70 -1.00
C SER A 132 9.40 41.00 -1.12
N THR A 133 10.52 40.94 -1.83
CA THR A 133 11.35 42.12 -2.18
C THR A 133 10.96 42.68 -3.54
N ILE A 134 11.47 43.87 -3.87
CA ILE A 134 11.25 44.52 -5.16
C ILE A 134 11.73 43.64 -6.33
N ASP A 135 12.77 42.84 -6.11
CA ASP A 135 13.33 41.91 -7.09
C ASP A 135 12.50 40.63 -7.27
N GLY A 136 11.39 40.50 -6.53
CA GLY A 136 10.48 39.36 -6.59
C GLY A 136 10.95 38.14 -5.80
N ASP A 137 11.99 38.28 -4.99
CA ASP A 137 12.44 37.26 -4.05
C ASP A 137 11.59 37.26 -2.80
N THR A 138 11.39 36.08 -2.18
CA THR A 138 10.67 35.94 -0.92
C THR A 138 11.56 35.31 0.14
N ALA A 139 11.16 35.41 1.41
CA ALA A 139 11.83 34.71 2.52
C ALA A 139 11.47 33.22 2.59
N CYS A 140 10.65 32.72 1.66
CA CYS A 140 10.18 31.34 1.67
C CYS A 140 11.05 30.40 0.80
N VAL A 141 11.14 29.17 1.27
CA VAL A 141 11.84 28.07 0.62
C VAL A 141 10.92 26.84 0.59
N ASP A 142 10.75 26.27 -0.58
CA ASP A 142 10.06 24.98 -0.75
C ASP A 142 11.09 23.87 -0.54
N THR A 143 10.90 23.08 0.50
CA THR A 143 11.71 21.90 0.79
C THR A 143 10.99 20.64 0.35
N SER A 144 11.72 19.74 -0.30
CA SER A 144 11.21 18.43 -0.73
C SER A 144 11.84 17.33 0.10
N TRP A 145 11.01 16.47 0.63
CA TRP A 145 11.40 15.41 1.55
C TRP A 145 10.99 14.05 1.02
N ASN A 146 11.80 13.05 1.33
CA ASN A 146 11.43 11.64 1.21
C ASN A 146 11.27 11.09 2.63
N LEU A 147 10.04 10.71 2.98
CA LEU A 147 9.76 10.01 4.23
C LEU A 147 9.75 8.51 3.96
N GLN A 148 10.69 7.81 4.58
CA GLN A 148 10.72 6.35 4.58
C GLN A 148 10.02 5.86 5.83
N ALA A 149 8.87 5.22 5.68
CA ALA A 149 8.14 4.62 6.79
C ALA A 149 8.24 3.10 6.75
N ILE A 150 8.63 2.50 7.86
CA ILE A 150 8.77 1.06 8.02
C ILE A 150 7.82 0.62 9.13
N ALA A 151 6.78 -0.12 8.76
CA ALA A 151 5.88 -0.77 9.69
C ALA A 151 6.39 -2.19 9.99
N ASN A 152 6.65 -2.45 11.26
CA ASN A 152 6.98 -3.77 11.78
C ASN A 152 5.85 -4.22 12.71
N PRO A 153 5.60 -5.53 12.86
CA PRO A 153 4.71 -6.04 13.90
C PRO A 153 5.13 -5.52 15.27
N ALA A 154 4.19 -5.08 16.09
CA ALA A 154 4.48 -4.64 17.45
C ALA A 154 4.97 -5.82 18.31
N PRO A 155 5.81 -5.59 19.32
CA PRO A 155 6.22 -6.64 20.24
C PRO A 155 5.01 -7.26 20.94
N GLY A 156 4.79 -8.56 20.75
CA GLY A 156 3.64 -9.28 21.32
C GLY A 156 2.40 -9.32 20.44
N ALA A 157 2.43 -8.75 19.25
CA ALA A 157 1.39 -8.96 18.25
C ALA A 157 1.42 -10.41 17.76
N THR A 158 0.26 -11.08 17.82
CA THR A 158 0.18 -12.53 17.60
C THR A 158 0.16 -12.95 16.14
N ASP A 159 -0.03 -12.03 15.19
CA ASP A 159 -0.54 -12.43 13.88
C ASP A 159 0.20 -11.95 12.64
N SER A 160 1.15 -11.05 12.70
CA SER A 160 1.70 -10.56 11.45
C SER A 160 3.23 -10.52 11.41
N GLY A 161 3.84 -11.51 10.77
CA GLY A 161 5.23 -11.44 10.35
C GLY A 161 5.46 -10.52 9.13
N VAL A 162 4.50 -9.65 8.78
CA VAL A 162 4.57 -8.82 7.58
C VAL A 162 5.20 -7.47 7.92
N ARG A 163 6.39 -7.24 7.38
CA ARG A 163 7.03 -5.92 7.37
C ARG A 163 6.71 -5.21 6.05
N VAL A 164 6.32 -3.94 6.15
CA VAL A 164 6.07 -3.08 5.00
C VAL A 164 6.94 -1.84 5.09
N GLU A 165 7.51 -1.46 3.96
CA GLU A 165 8.28 -0.24 3.79
C GLU A 165 7.64 0.59 2.69
N ILE A 166 7.34 1.85 2.99
CA ILE A 166 6.80 2.82 2.04
C ILE A 166 7.68 4.06 1.96
N HIS A 167 7.69 4.69 0.81
CA HIS A 167 8.35 5.97 0.57
C HIS A 167 7.31 6.99 0.14
N GLN A 168 7.22 8.09 0.89
CA GLN A 168 6.30 9.18 0.63
C GLN A 168 7.09 10.46 0.36
N GLY A 169 6.94 11.02 -0.84
CA GLY A 169 7.46 12.35 -1.17
C GLY A 169 6.51 13.42 -0.66
N VAL A 170 7.03 14.39 0.08
CA VAL A 170 6.28 15.57 0.53
C VAL A 170 7.03 16.85 0.23
N ARG A 171 6.28 17.93 0.04
CA ARG A 171 6.84 19.28 -0.10
C ARG A 171 6.30 20.14 1.04
N VAL A 172 7.21 20.82 1.72
CA VAL A 172 6.87 21.72 2.82
C VAL A 172 7.48 23.08 2.54
N ARG A 173 6.67 24.12 2.67
CA ARG A 173 7.12 25.51 2.57
C ARG A 173 7.53 26.01 3.94
N LEU A 174 8.75 26.51 4.04
CA LEU A 174 9.36 26.98 5.28
C LEU A 174 9.93 28.38 5.09
N ASP A 175 10.18 29.07 6.18
CA ASP A 175 11.07 30.23 6.19
C ASP A 175 12.51 29.82 5.84
N ALA A 176 13.28 30.70 5.23
CA ALA A 176 14.64 30.38 4.79
C ALA A 176 15.57 29.99 5.95
N GLY A 177 15.37 30.56 7.14
CA GLY A 177 16.12 30.22 8.33
C GLY A 177 15.80 28.80 8.83
N ASP A 178 14.54 28.43 8.85
CA ASP A 178 14.09 27.09 9.22
C ASP A 178 14.54 26.06 8.18
N ALA A 179 14.38 26.37 6.88
CA ALA A 179 14.84 25.50 5.80
C ALA A 179 16.35 25.20 5.90
N ALA A 180 17.17 26.19 6.19
CA ALA A 180 18.62 25.99 6.36
C ALA A 180 18.96 25.11 7.57
N ARG A 181 18.15 25.17 8.64
CA ARG A 181 18.32 24.38 9.85
C ARG A 181 17.94 22.92 9.66
N VAL A 182 16.78 22.66 9.03
CA VAL A 182 16.23 21.29 8.91
C VAL A 182 16.68 20.54 7.66
N CYS A 183 17.24 21.26 6.68
CA CYS A 183 17.82 20.72 5.45
C CYS A 183 19.33 21.01 5.34
N PRO A 184 20.16 20.63 6.31
CA PRO A 184 21.59 20.92 6.27
C PRO A 184 22.25 20.18 5.09
N GLY A 185 23.11 20.90 4.34
CA GLY A 185 23.87 20.33 3.23
C GLY A 185 23.13 20.26 1.88
N VAL A 186 21.86 20.58 1.84
CA VAL A 186 21.12 20.78 0.59
C VAL A 186 21.23 22.27 0.21
N GLY A 187 21.99 22.58 -0.84
CA GLY A 187 22.08 23.95 -1.35
C GLY A 187 20.70 24.45 -1.78
N ILE A 188 20.30 25.66 -1.30
CA ILE A 188 19.07 26.28 -1.77
C ILE A 188 19.29 26.68 -3.23
N ALA A 189 18.65 25.94 -4.16
CA ALA A 189 18.72 26.25 -5.58
C ALA A 189 17.94 27.54 -5.86
N GLY A 190 18.58 28.48 -6.58
CA GLY A 190 17.89 29.62 -7.15
C GLY A 190 16.77 29.15 -8.08
N ALA A 191 15.78 30.01 -8.35
CA ALA A 191 14.60 29.69 -9.15
C ALA A 191 14.97 29.21 -10.57
N THR A 192 15.30 27.95 -10.71
CA THR A 192 15.24 27.25 -11.99
C THR A 192 13.83 26.69 -12.13
N PRO A 193 13.23 26.72 -13.34
CA PRO A 193 11.88 26.20 -13.52
C PRO A 193 11.78 24.77 -12.98
N PRO A 194 10.65 24.38 -12.35
CA PRO A 194 10.52 23.10 -11.74
C PRO A 194 10.78 22.01 -12.78
N VAL A 195 11.83 21.23 -12.55
CA VAL A 195 11.98 19.96 -13.25
C VAL A 195 10.73 19.18 -12.89
N SER A 196 9.92 18.87 -13.90
CA SER A 196 8.72 18.06 -13.77
C SER A 196 9.09 16.81 -12.98
N LEU A 197 8.68 16.77 -11.70
CA LEU A 197 8.81 15.57 -10.89
C LEU A 197 7.91 14.52 -11.53
N THR A 198 8.49 13.73 -12.41
CA THR A 198 7.85 12.51 -12.90
C THR A 198 7.40 11.75 -11.68
N LYS A 199 6.09 11.53 -11.61
CA LYS A 199 5.38 10.75 -10.59
C LYS A 199 6.19 9.49 -10.28
N THR A 200 6.99 9.54 -9.21
CA THR A 200 7.81 8.41 -8.83
C THR A 200 6.86 7.29 -8.41
N ARG A 201 6.79 6.28 -9.27
CA ARG A 201 5.99 5.08 -9.06
C ARG A 201 6.41 4.50 -7.70
N ARG A 202 5.47 4.34 -6.77
CA ARG A 202 5.69 3.68 -5.49
C ARG A 202 6.37 2.33 -5.75
N LYS A 203 7.63 2.19 -5.41
CA LYS A 203 8.29 0.88 -5.36
C LYS A 203 8.04 0.31 -3.98
N THR A 204 7.02 -0.51 -3.87
CA THR A 204 6.77 -1.32 -2.69
C THR A 204 7.68 -2.55 -2.78
N TYR A 205 8.69 -2.63 -1.94
CA TYR A 205 9.56 -3.80 -1.85
C TYR A 205 8.97 -4.77 -0.83
N TRP A 206 8.67 -5.99 -1.27
CA TRP A 206 8.18 -7.07 -0.43
C TRP A 206 9.33 -8.00 -0.09
N TYR A 207 9.66 -8.13 1.18
CA TYR A 207 10.51 -9.21 1.66
C TYR A 207 9.63 -10.29 2.26
N LEU A 208 9.58 -11.45 1.62
CA LEU A 208 9.05 -12.69 2.19
C LEU A 208 10.18 -13.39 2.96
N ARG A 209 9.97 -13.64 4.22
CA ARG A 209 10.65 -14.69 4.98
C ARG A 209 9.75 -15.90 5.08
#